data_98183923d4c22ffb428d2e76d0ff7319
#
_entry.id   98183923d4c22ffb428d2e76d0ff7319
#
_cell.length_a   1.000
_cell.length_b   1.000
_cell.length_c   1.000
_cell.angle_alpha   90.00
_cell.angle_beta   90.00
_cell.angle_gamma   90.00
#
_symmetry.space_group_name_H-M   'P 1'
#
loop_
_entity.id
_entity.type
_entity.pdbx_description
1 polymer ?
#
loop_
_entity_poly.entity_id
_entity_poly.type
_entity_poly.pdbx_seq_one_letter_code
_entity_poly.pdbx_strand_id
1 'polypeptide(L)'
;MGCNIAIDGPAGAGKSTIAKRVAKELSFIYVDTGAMYRAVALYLLRNEIDGTDAEAVADNCQSAEVSIRYENGEQVVILNGENVNQYIRTEEVGNMASKTSANPAVRAHLLNLQRNLAAKNDVVMDGRDIGTVVLPDAQVKIYLTASVETRAKRRYDEYLGKGESADLEEIKKDIENRDHQDMTREISPLRQAEDAVLVDSSFMNIDEVVAAILGIYKDKVE
;
A
#
# COMPACT_ATOMS: atom_id res chain seq x y z
N MET A 1 -6.02 -20.07 11.90
CA MET A 1 -5.32 -18.90 11.29
C MET A 1 -6.15 -18.49 10.10
N GLY A 2 -6.35 -17.19 9.91
CA GLY A 2 -7.06 -16.69 8.73
C GLY A 2 -6.25 -16.93 7.45
N CYS A 3 -6.93 -16.96 6.30
CA CYS A 3 -6.28 -16.98 5.00
C CYS A 3 -5.78 -15.58 4.64
N ASN A 4 -4.51 -15.47 4.24
CA ASN A 4 -3.86 -14.20 3.96
C ASN A 4 -3.42 -14.13 2.49
N ILE A 5 -3.81 -13.07 1.80
CA ILE A 5 -3.38 -12.74 0.44
C ILE A 5 -2.54 -11.46 0.52
N ALA A 6 -1.27 -11.56 0.17
CA ALA A 6 -0.34 -10.44 0.07
C ALA A 6 -0.26 -9.94 -1.37
N ILE A 7 -0.46 -8.64 -1.60
CA ILE A 7 -0.33 -8.02 -2.93
C ILE A 7 0.72 -6.90 -2.85
N ASP A 8 1.92 -7.19 -3.31
CA ASP A 8 3.01 -6.23 -3.40
C ASP A 8 3.19 -5.72 -4.83
N GLY A 9 3.88 -4.59 -4.98
CA GLY A 9 4.21 -4.04 -6.30
C GLY A 9 4.41 -2.53 -6.28
N PRO A 10 4.87 -1.95 -7.39
CA PRO A 10 5.28 -0.55 -7.49
C PRO A 10 4.12 0.44 -7.36
N ALA A 11 4.46 1.73 -7.26
CA ALA A 11 3.48 2.81 -7.22
C ALA A 11 2.63 2.85 -8.50
N GLY A 12 1.32 3.09 -8.38
CA GLY A 12 0.43 3.19 -9.54
C GLY A 12 0.06 1.86 -10.23
N ALA A 13 0.52 0.69 -9.73
CA ALA A 13 0.18 -0.61 -10.31
C ALA A 13 -1.30 -1.03 -10.13
N GLY A 14 -2.11 -0.23 -9.43
CA GLY A 14 -3.54 -0.52 -9.23
C GLY A 14 -3.84 -1.47 -8.06
N LYS A 15 -2.84 -1.75 -7.20
CA LYS A 15 -2.96 -2.71 -6.09
C LYS A 15 -4.19 -2.51 -5.23
N SER A 16 -4.44 -1.29 -4.77
CA SER A 16 -5.55 -1.01 -3.85
C SER A 16 -6.92 -1.24 -4.50
N THR A 17 -7.08 -0.91 -5.77
CA THR A 17 -8.30 -1.18 -6.54
C THR A 17 -8.54 -2.68 -6.68
N ILE A 18 -7.50 -3.41 -7.07
CA ILE A 18 -7.55 -4.87 -7.26
C ILE A 18 -7.75 -5.58 -5.92
N ALA A 19 -6.98 -5.21 -4.87
CA ALA A 19 -7.09 -5.81 -3.55
C ALA A 19 -8.49 -5.65 -2.93
N LYS A 20 -9.10 -4.47 -3.07
CA LYS A 20 -10.50 -4.24 -2.65
C LYS A 20 -11.49 -5.16 -3.36
N ARG A 21 -11.34 -5.32 -4.68
CA ARG A 21 -12.20 -6.18 -5.49
C ARG A 21 -12.03 -7.65 -5.11
N VAL A 22 -10.79 -8.13 -5.01
CA VAL A 22 -10.48 -9.50 -4.57
C VAL A 22 -11.03 -9.77 -3.17
N ALA A 23 -10.82 -8.85 -2.22
CA ALA A 23 -11.33 -8.98 -0.86
C ALA A 23 -12.88 -9.08 -0.84
N LYS A 24 -13.56 -8.28 -1.64
CA LYS A 24 -15.02 -8.32 -1.76
C LYS A 24 -15.52 -9.66 -2.32
N GLU A 25 -14.90 -10.18 -3.39
CA GLU A 25 -15.28 -11.45 -4.01
C GLU A 25 -15.09 -12.63 -3.05
N LEU A 26 -14.03 -12.59 -2.21
CA LEU A 26 -13.74 -13.63 -1.24
C LEU A 26 -14.41 -13.42 0.13
N SER A 27 -15.11 -12.30 0.34
CA SER A 27 -15.62 -11.88 1.66
C SER A 27 -14.52 -11.73 2.72
N PHE A 28 -13.32 -11.34 2.30
CA PHE A 28 -12.16 -11.05 3.15
C PHE A 28 -12.13 -9.58 3.53
N ILE A 29 -11.36 -9.25 4.57
CA ILE A 29 -11.09 -7.86 4.93
C ILE A 29 -9.97 -7.32 4.04
N TYR A 30 -10.21 -6.15 3.45
CA TYR A 30 -9.16 -5.41 2.74
C TYR A 30 -8.34 -4.58 3.72
N VAL A 31 -7.01 -4.65 3.61
CA VAL A 31 -6.06 -3.87 4.45
C VAL A 31 -5.13 -3.05 3.57
N ASP A 32 -5.34 -1.72 3.56
CA ASP A 32 -4.47 -0.73 2.92
C ASP A 32 -3.36 -0.31 3.89
N THR A 33 -2.19 -0.92 3.76
CA THR A 33 -1.04 -0.54 4.62
C THR A 33 -0.49 0.83 4.27
N GLY A 34 -0.58 1.25 3.01
CA GLY A 34 -0.18 2.60 2.58
C GLY A 34 -0.96 3.69 3.30
N ALA A 35 -2.24 3.46 3.62
CA ALA A 35 -3.04 4.39 4.41
C ALA A 35 -2.53 4.52 5.87
N MET A 36 -1.99 3.45 6.45
CA MET A 36 -1.38 3.49 7.79
C MET A 36 -0.11 4.35 7.80
N TYR A 37 0.79 4.15 6.81
CA TYR A 37 1.97 4.99 6.66
C TYR A 37 1.61 6.47 6.40
N ARG A 38 0.54 6.73 5.66
CA ARG A 38 0.03 8.09 5.45
C ARG A 38 -0.54 8.71 6.73
N ALA A 39 -1.12 7.92 7.63
CA ALA A 39 -1.57 8.43 8.93
C ALA A 39 -0.38 8.89 9.80
N VAL A 40 0.70 8.10 9.84
CA VAL A 40 1.94 8.54 10.52
C VAL A 40 2.51 9.79 9.84
N ALA A 41 2.56 9.82 8.51
CA ALA A 41 3.02 11.00 7.78
C ALA A 41 2.18 12.25 8.06
N LEU A 42 0.86 12.12 8.15
CA LEU A 42 -0.03 13.22 8.52
C LEU A 42 0.26 13.72 9.94
N TYR A 43 0.53 12.80 10.88
CA TYR A 43 0.93 13.16 12.24
C TYR A 43 2.22 13.99 12.24
N LEU A 44 3.24 13.54 11.50
CA LEU A 44 4.52 14.25 11.40
C LEU A 44 4.35 15.63 10.78
N LEU A 45 3.56 15.76 9.70
CA LEU A 45 3.25 17.05 9.07
C LEU A 45 2.52 18.00 10.02
N ARG A 46 1.52 17.52 10.76
CA ARG A 46 0.75 18.34 11.73
C ARG A 46 1.61 18.84 12.90
N ASN A 47 2.71 18.15 13.18
CA ASN A 47 3.66 18.53 14.23
C ASN A 47 4.94 19.17 13.67
N GLU A 48 4.93 19.56 12.38
CA GLU A 48 6.04 20.27 11.73
C GLU A 48 7.39 19.51 11.77
N ILE A 49 7.33 18.17 11.79
CA ILE A 49 8.52 17.31 11.79
C ILE A 49 9.04 17.18 10.35
N ASP A 50 10.32 17.48 10.15
CA ASP A 50 10.97 17.28 8.85
C ASP A 50 11.12 15.79 8.54
N GLY A 51 10.49 15.31 7.47
CA GLY A 51 10.57 13.91 7.03
C GLY A 51 11.96 13.48 6.53
N THR A 52 12.90 14.41 6.35
CA THR A 52 14.30 14.12 6.00
C THR A 52 15.18 13.93 7.23
N ASP A 53 14.74 14.38 8.40
CA ASP A 53 15.41 14.15 9.68
C ASP A 53 15.00 12.78 10.26
N ALA A 54 15.83 11.78 10.01
CA ALA A 54 15.54 10.40 10.42
C ALA A 54 15.42 10.22 11.93
N GLU A 55 16.17 10.99 12.73
CA GLU A 55 16.14 10.96 14.21
C GLU A 55 14.84 11.60 14.72
N ALA A 56 14.50 12.79 14.24
CA ALA A 56 13.25 13.46 14.59
C ALA A 56 12.02 12.62 14.20
N VAL A 57 12.03 11.95 13.03
CA VAL A 57 10.97 11.03 12.62
C VAL A 57 10.87 9.84 13.57
N ALA A 58 11.99 9.22 13.95
CA ALA A 58 12.02 8.07 14.84
C ALA A 58 11.49 8.40 16.24
N ASP A 59 11.89 9.54 16.79
CA ASP A 59 11.50 9.99 18.13
C ASP A 59 10.00 10.33 18.21
N ASN A 60 9.42 10.83 17.13
CA ASN A 60 8.04 11.32 17.13
C ASN A 60 7.01 10.32 16.59
N CYS A 61 7.39 9.35 15.75
CA CYS A 61 6.44 8.45 15.09
C CYS A 61 5.63 7.58 16.07
N GLN A 62 6.17 7.29 17.27
CA GLN A 62 5.50 6.50 18.31
C GLN A 62 4.25 7.20 18.86
N SER A 63 4.19 8.52 18.82
CA SER A 63 3.04 9.32 19.26
C SER A 63 1.89 9.36 18.23
N ALA A 64 2.11 8.83 17.05
CA ALA A 64 1.06 8.63 16.05
C ALA A 64 0.29 7.32 16.34
N GLU A 65 -0.67 7.35 17.24
CA GLU A 65 -1.50 6.18 17.58
C GLU A 65 -2.43 5.84 16.40
N VAL A 66 -2.00 4.89 15.56
CA VAL A 66 -2.78 4.45 14.40
C VAL A 66 -3.60 3.23 14.76
N SER A 67 -4.90 3.27 14.46
CA SER A 67 -5.78 2.11 14.54
C SER A 67 -6.71 2.02 13.34
N ILE A 68 -7.28 0.83 13.12
CA ILE A 68 -8.15 0.55 11.99
C ILE A 68 -9.52 0.11 12.50
N ARG A 69 -10.55 0.70 11.93
CA ARG A 69 -11.94 0.26 12.06
C ARG A 69 -12.49 -0.09 10.68
N TYR A 70 -13.57 -0.85 10.66
CA TYR A 70 -14.31 -1.14 9.44
C TYR A 70 -15.72 -0.61 9.58
N GLU A 71 -16.14 0.25 8.66
CA GLU A 71 -17.49 0.83 8.60
C GLU A 71 -18.07 0.52 7.23
N ASN A 72 -19.20 -0.16 7.18
CA ASN A 72 -19.84 -0.62 5.94
C ASN A 72 -18.92 -1.43 5.00
N GLY A 73 -18.01 -2.20 5.59
CA GLY A 73 -17.02 -2.99 4.83
C GLY A 73 -15.80 -2.21 4.31
N GLU A 74 -15.71 -0.91 4.62
CA GLU A 74 -14.57 -0.09 4.24
C GLU A 74 -13.63 0.18 5.41
N GLN A 75 -12.33 0.21 5.12
CA GLN A 75 -11.31 0.56 6.10
C GLN A 75 -11.38 2.04 6.47
N VAL A 76 -11.48 2.30 7.76
CA VAL A 76 -11.37 3.64 8.36
C VAL A 76 -10.08 3.71 9.17
N VAL A 77 -9.22 4.66 8.80
CA VAL A 77 -7.96 4.91 9.50
C VAL A 77 -8.19 5.95 10.58
N ILE A 78 -7.87 5.57 11.81
CA ILE A 78 -7.96 6.44 12.98
C ILE A 78 -6.54 6.82 13.41
N LEU A 79 -6.30 8.10 13.56
CA LEU A 79 -5.07 8.67 14.10
C LEU A 79 -5.40 9.47 15.36
N ASN A 80 -4.84 9.07 16.51
CA ASN A 80 -5.06 9.73 17.79
C ASN A 80 -6.56 9.96 18.08
N GLY A 81 -7.40 8.98 17.75
CA GLY A 81 -8.85 9.02 17.94
C GLY A 81 -9.66 9.69 16.81
N GLU A 82 -9.02 10.38 15.87
CA GLU A 82 -9.65 11.06 14.73
C GLU A 82 -9.71 10.16 13.48
N ASN A 83 -10.85 10.16 12.76
CA ASN A 83 -10.93 9.58 11.41
C ASN A 83 -10.21 10.48 10.40
N VAL A 84 -9.11 9.98 9.85
CA VAL A 84 -8.24 10.77 8.95
C VAL A 84 -8.36 10.41 7.47
N ASN A 85 -9.33 9.59 7.07
CA ASN A 85 -9.47 9.14 5.68
C ASN A 85 -9.52 10.28 4.65
N GLN A 86 -10.13 11.40 4.98
CA GLN A 86 -10.23 12.57 4.10
C GLN A 86 -8.94 13.37 3.97
N TYR A 87 -8.01 13.24 4.94
CA TYR A 87 -6.77 14.02 4.97
C TYR A 87 -5.56 13.26 4.40
N ILE A 88 -5.56 11.92 4.48
CA ILE A 88 -4.40 11.10 4.15
C ILE A 88 -4.20 10.86 2.64
N ARG A 89 -5.08 11.39 1.77
CA ARG A 89 -5.02 11.17 0.31
C ARG A 89 -4.43 12.36 -0.46
N THR A 90 -3.97 13.39 0.23
CA THR A 90 -3.32 14.55 -0.41
C THR A 90 -1.92 14.15 -0.94
N GLU A 91 -1.43 14.92 -1.89
CA GLU A 91 -0.08 14.72 -2.45
C GLU A 91 1.00 14.95 -1.40
N GLU A 92 0.87 15.99 -0.58
CA GLU A 92 1.79 16.32 0.51
C GLU A 92 1.96 15.15 1.48
N VAL A 93 0.85 14.59 1.97
CA VAL A 93 0.88 13.41 2.83
C VAL A 93 1.48 12.20 2.12
N GLY A 94 1.19 12.04 0.82
CA GLY A 94 1.76 10.97 0.00
C GLY A 94 3.28 11.06 -0.13
N ASN A 95 3.80 12.26 -0.31
CA ASN A 95 5.24 12.52 -0.42
C ASN A 95 5.93 12.32 0.93
N MET A 96 5.33 12.82 2.01
CA MET A 96 5.82 12.60 3.37
C MET A 96 5.85 11.10 3.73
N ALA A 97 4.79 10.35 3.42
CA ALA A 97 4.75 8.91 3.64
C ALA A 97 5.83 8.16 2.85
N SER A 98 6.08 8.56 1.60
CA SER A 98 7.16 7.97 0.80
C SER A 98 8.53 8.18 1.45
N LYS A 99 8.82 9.39 1.93
CA LYS A 99 10.08 9.72 2.61
C LYS A 99 10.25 8.94 3.91
N THR A 100 9.21 8.91 4.75
CA THR A 100 9.30 8.37 6.12
C THR A 100 9.08 6.87 6.22
N SER A 101 8.51 6.23 5.18
CA SER A 101 8.27 4.77 5.15
C SER A 101 9.54 3.91 5.16
N ALA A 102 10.69 4.48 4.82
CA ALA A 102 12.01 3.82 4.93
C ALA A 102 12.55 3.82 6.36
N ASN A 103 12.04 4.67 7.26
CA ASN A 103 12.52 4.77 8.63
C ASN A 103 12.18 3.50 9.44
N PRO A 104 13.19 2.84 10.07
CA PRO A 104 12.98 1.62 10.84
C PRO A 104 11.96 1.74 11.96
N ALA A 105 11.93 2.89 12.67
CA ALA A 105 11.01 3.12 13.78
C ALA A 105 9.56 3.21 13.31
N VAL A 106 9.28 3.89 12.20
CA VAL A 106 7.95 3.95 11.58
C VAL A 106 7.48 2.56 11.18
N ARG A 107 8.37 1.75 10.60
CA ARG A 107 8.04 0.38 10.19
C ARG A 107 7.74 -0.51 11.38
N ALA A 108 8.60 -0.49 12.40
CA ALA A 108 8.41 -1.26 13.64
C ALA A 108 7.09 -0.88 14.34
N HIS A 109 6.76 0.41 14.37
CA HIS A 109 5.53 0.93 14.95
C HIS A 109 4.26 0.35 14.30
N LEU A 110 4.24 0.23 12.96
CA LEU A 110 3.08 -0.26 12.22
C LEU A 110 3.02 -1.78 12.07
N LEU A 111 4.15 -2.49 12.18
CA LEU A 111 4.25 -3.91 11.87
C LEU A 111 3.30 -4.78 12.72
N ASN A 112 3.23 -4.50 14.03
CA ASN A 112 2.36 -5.25 14.94
C ASN A 112 0.88 -5.03 14.63
N LEU A 113 0.48 -3.82 14.25
CA LEU A 113 -0.89 -3.52 13.83
C LEU A 113 -1.28 -4.35 12.60
N GLN A 114 -0.41 -4.35 11.57
CA GLN A 114 -0.61 -5.09 10.34
C GLN A 114 -0.74 -6.60 10.58
N ARG A 115 0.18 -7.18 11.34
CA ARG A 115 0.17 -8.60 11.69
C ARG A 115 -1.04 -9.00 12.53
N ASN A 116 -1.44 -8.17 13.49
CA ASN A 116 -2.60 -8.44 14.33
C ASN A 116 -3.93 -8.43 13.54
N LEU A 117 -4.04 -7.61 12.50
CA LEU A 117 -5.20 -7.63 11.61
C LEU A 117 -5.27 -8.96 10.84
N ALA A 118 -4.15 -9.41 10.28
CA ALA A 118 -4.06 -10.67 9.54
C ALA A 118 -4.21 -11.92 10.42
N ALA A 119 -3.77 -11.86 11.67
CA ALA A 119 -3.90 -13.00 12.60
C ALA A 119 -5.34 -13.29 13.02
N LYS A 120 -6.21 -12.28 12.99
CA LYS A 120 -7.60 -12.36 13.48
C LYS A 120 -8.63 -12.51 12.37
N ASN A 121 -8.25 -12.31 11.12
CA ASN A 121 -9.18 -12.22 9.99
C ASN A 121 -8.58 -12.89 8.75
N ASP A 122 -9.43 -13.26 7.79
CA ASP A 122 -9.03 -13.51 6.42
C ASP A 122 -8.81 -12.16 5.75
N VAL A 123 -7.62 -11.91 5.20
CA VAL A 123 -7.26 -10.58 4.68
C VAL A 123 -6.69 -10.61 3.26
N VAL A 124 -7.01 -9.56 2.52
CA VAL A 124 -6.23 -9.14 1.35
C VAL A 124 -5.49 -7.86 1.74
N MET A 125 -4.19 -7.93 1.84
CA MET A 125 -3.33 -6.82 2.28
C MET A 125 -2.45 -6.36 1.13
N ASP A 126 -2.46 -5.05 0.83
CA ASP A 126 -1.58 -4.49 -0.19
C ASP A 126 -0.49 -3.58 0.37
N GLY A 127 0.68 -3.61 -0.29
CA GLY A 127 1.83 -2.79 0.12
C GLY A 127 3.02 -2.89 -0.80
N ARG A 128 4.23 -2.98 -0.20
CA ARG A 128 5.52 -3.09 -0.89
C ARG A 128 6.35 -4.29 -0.44
N ASP A 129 6.09 -4.77 0.75
CA ASP A 129 6.87 -5.81 1.43
C ASP A 129 5.97 -6.72 2.26
N ILE A 130 4.70 -6.85 1.85
CA ILE A 130 3.73 -7.65 2.58
C ILE A 130 4.15 -9.11 2.55
N GLY A 131 4.41 -9.68 1.37
CA GLY A 131 4.79 -11.07 1.20
C GLY A 131 6.23 -11.40 1.60
N THR A 132 7.09 -10.37 1.79
CA THR A 132 8.49 -10.58 2.16
C THR A 132 8.79 -10.33 3.64
N VAL A 133 8.05 -9.41 4.30
CA VAL A 133 8.34 -8.96 5.67
C VAL A 133 7.12 -9.02 6.59
N VAL A 134 5.98 -8.48 6.16
CA VAL A 134 4.80 -8.37 7.03
C VAL A 134 4.14 -9.73 7.24
N LEU A 135 3.83 -10.44 6.17
CA LEU A 135 3.17 -11.74 6.12
C LEU A 135 3.99 -12.73 5.29
N PRO A 136 5.20 -13.10 5.73
CA PRO A 136 6.08 -14.00 4.98
C PRO A 136 5.47 -15.41 4.77
N ASP A 137 4.49 -15.78 5.60
CA ASP A 137 3.78 -17.06 5.53
C ASP A 137 2.37 -16.92 4.93
N ALA A 138 2.09 -15.84 4.19
CA ALA A 138 0.82 -15.66 3.49
C ALA A 138 0.60 -16.81 2.48
N GLN A 139 -0.60 -17.38 2.45
CA GLN A 139 -0.95 -18.52 1.57
C GLN A 139 -0.88 -18.15 0.10
N VAL A 140 -1.22 -16.88 -0.21
CA VAL A 140 -1.15 -16.36 -1.58
C VAL A 140 -0.32 -15.08 -1.58
N LYS A 141 0.70 -15.05 -2.43
CA LYS A 141 1.53 -13.86 -2.63
C LYS A 141 1.51 -13.48 -4.10
N ILE A 142 1.17 -12.24 -4.36
CA ILE A 142 1.08 -11.64 -5.69
C ILE A 142 2.07 -10.48 -5.76
N TYR A 143 2.85 -10.45 -6.83
CA TYR A 143 3.60 -9.26 -7.22
C TYR A 143 2.88 -8.63 -8.42
N LEU A 144 2.07 -7.59 -8.15
CA LEU A 144 1.29 -6.90 -9.16
C LEU A 144 2.08 -5.75 -9.76
N THR A 145 2.35 -5.81 -11.05
CA THR A 145 3.09 -4.77 -11.77
C THR A 145 2.36 -4.28 -13.01
N ALA A 146 2.86 -3.22 -13.60
CA ALA A 146 2.58 -2.74 -14.95
C ALA A 146 3.75 -1.85 -15.39
N SER A 147 3.91 -1.65 -16.70
CA SER A 147 4.95 -0.75 -17.22
C SER A 147 4.79 0.67 -16.66
N VAL A 148 5.89 1.42 -16.61
CA VAL A 148 5.89 2.81 -16.12
C VAL A 148 4.92 3.65 -16.94
N GLU A 149 4.91 3.47 -18.25
CA GLU A 149 4.03 4.15 -19.19
C GLU A 149 2.55 3.91 -18.88
N THR A 150 2.18 2.64 -18.65
CA THR A 150 0.81 2.26 -18.30
C THR A 150 0.38 2.88 -16.97
N ARG A 151 1.25 2.86 -15.96
CA ARG A 151 0.97 3.43 -14.63
C ARG A 151 0.87 4.95 -14.68
N ALA A 152 1.74 5.60 -15.43
CA ALA A 152 1.70 7.05 -15.65
C ALA A 152 0.42 7.46 -16.39
N LYS A 153 0.03 6.72 -17.43
CA LYS A 153 -1.21 6.97 -18.17
C LYS A 153 -2.45 6.82 -17.28
N ARG A 154 -2.52 5.77 -16.46
CA ARG A 154 -3.63 5.57 -15.50
C ARG A 154 -3.75 6.74 -14.53
N ARG A 155 -2.63 7.23 -13.99
CA ARG A 155 -2.61 8.35 -13.05
C ARG A 155 -2.95 9.67 -13.74
N TYR A 156 -2.47 9.88 -14.95
CA TYR A 156 -2.82 11.03 -15.77
C TYR A 156 -4.32 11.10 -16.03
N ASP A 157 -4.93 9.97 -16.46
CA ASP A 157 -6.37 9.89 -16.72
C ASP A 157 -7.20 10.11 -15.43
N GLU A 158 -6.70 9.67 -14.29
CA GLU A 158 -7.33 9.93 -12.99
C GLU A 158 -7.35 11.43 -12.66
N TYR A 159 -6.26 12.16 -12.88
CA TYR A 159 -6.22 13.62 -12.68
C TYR A 159 -7.17 14.35 -13.62
N LEU A 160 -7.16 14.00 -14.91
CA LEU A 160 -8.09 14.59 -15.88
C LEU A 160 -9.56 14.31 -15.51
N GLY A 161 -9.85 13.12 -15.03
CA GLY A 161 -11.20 12.73 -14.55
C GLY A 161 -11.70 13.53 -13.34
N LYS A 162 -10.77 14.08 -12.55
CA LYS A 162 -11.05 15.00 -11.43
C LYS A 162 -11.11 16.48 -11.86
N GLY A 163 -10.85 16.78 -13.12
CA GLY A 163 -10.77 18.16 -13.62
C GLY A 163 -9.45 18.87 -13.27
N GLU A 164 -8.43 18.12 -12.86
CA GLU A 164 -7.11 18.63 -12.52
C GLU A 164 -6.22 18.65 -13.79
N SER A 165 -5.34 19.65 -13.90
CA SER A 165 -4.30 19.64 -14.92
C SER A 165 -3.16 18.72 -14.51
N ALA A 166 -2.60 17.98 -15.46
CA ALA A 166 -1.49 17.07 -15.18
C ALA A 166 -0.51 17.05 -16.36
N ASP A 167 0.76 16.80 -16.09
CA ASP A 167 1.79 16.54 -17.09
C ASP A 167 2.19 15.05 -17.04
N LEU A 168 2.09 14.37 -18.17
CA LEU A 168 2.35 12.93 -18.25
C LEU A 168 3.82 12.60 -18.00
N GLU A 169 4.75 13.43 -18.47
CA GLU A 169 6.19 13.21 -18.29
C GLU A 169 6.62 13.48 -16.85
N GLU A 170 6.04 14.47 -16.19
CA GLU A 170 6.25 14.69 -14.75
C GLU A 170 5.74 13.52 -13.91
N ILE A 171 4.54 13.04 -14.22
CA ILE A 171 3.96 11.86 -13.55
C ILE A 171 4.85 10.62 -13.75
N LYS A 172 5.36 10.41 -14.96
CA LYS A 172 6.25 9.29 -15.28
C LYS A 172 7.52 9.37 -14.45
N LYS A 173 8.17 10.53 -14.42
CA LYS A 173 9.38 10.77 -13.63
C LYS A 173 9.15 10.58 -12.12
N ASP A 174 7.99 11.02 -11.60
CA ASP A 174 7.63 10.80 -10.20
C ASP A 174 7.47 9.30 -9.88
N ILE A 175 6.85 8.55 -10.78
CA ILE A 175 6.70 7.10 -10.65
C ILE A 175 8.07 6.40 -10.65
N GLU A 176 8.96 6.74 -11.58
CA GLU A 176 10.31 6.18 -11.67
C GLU A 176 11.13 6.47 -10.40
N ASN A 177 11.06 7.71 -9.90
CA ASN A 177 11.74 8.10 -8.66
C ASN A 177 11.22 7.31 -7.45
N ARG A 178 9.92 7.14 -7.32
CA ARG A 178 9.31 6.37 -6.23
C ARG A 178 9.66 4.89 -6.31
N ASP A 179 9.62 4.31 -7.50
CA ASP A 179 10.02 2.93 -7.70
C ASP A 179 11.48 2.72 -7.33
N HIS A 180 12.35 3.65 -7.76
CA HIS A 180 13.76 3.60 -7.39
C HIS A 180 13.95 3.67 -5.86
N GLN A 181 13.29 4.60 -5.17
CA GLN A 181 13.32 4.70 -3.71
C GLN A 181 12.82 3.42 -3.03
N ASP A 182 11.67 2.89 -3.48
CA ASP A 182 11.08 1.69 -2.90
C ASP A 182 11.97 0.46 -3.10
N MET A 183 12.63 0.32 -4.26
CA MET A 183 13.48 -0.83 -4.60
C MET A 183 14.89 -0.75 -3.99
N THR A 184 15.42 0.45 -3.76
CA THR A 184 16.81 0.65 -3.30
C THR A 184 16.94 0.96 -1.82
N ARG A 185 15.83 1.17 -1.11
CA ARG A 185 15.88 1.41 0.34
C ARG A 185 16.52 0.21 1.07
N GLU A 186 17.33 0.50 2.07
CA GLU A 186 18.09 -0.51 2.83
C GLU A 186 17.15 -1.46 3.58
N ILE A 187 16.06 -0.93 4.13
CA ILE A 187 15.12 -1.70 4.97
C ILE A 187 13.85 -2.02 4.19
N SER A 188 13.52 -3.32 4.12
CA SER A 188 12.32 -3.84 3.45
C SER A 188 12.14 -3.32 2.02
N PRO A 189 13.13 -3.47 1.13
CA PRO A 189 13.01 -3.00 -0.25
C PRO A 189 11.83 -3.67 -0.95
N LEU A 190 11.22 -2.95 -1.88
CA LEU A 190 10.23 -3.54 -2.79
C LEU A 190 10.91 -4.59 -3.65
N ARG A 191 10.56 -5.84 -3.44
CA ARG A 191 11.01 -6.98 -4.24
C ARG A 191 9.93 -8.04 -4.30
N GLN A 192 9.91 -8.81 -5.37
CA GLN A 192 9.05 -9.98 -5.46
C GLN A 192 9.52 -11.05 -4.45
N ALA A 193 8.60 -11.59 -3.65
CA ALA A 193 8.90 -12.75 -2.82
C ALA A 193 9.13 -13.98 -3.72
N GLU A 194 9.98 -14.92 -3.28
CA GLU A 194 10.38 -16.09 -4.09
C GLU A 194 9.18 -16.96 -4.51
N ASP A 195 8.18 -17.04 -3.65
CA ASP A 195 6.94 -17.79 -3.84
C ASP A 195 5.77 -16.94 -4.35
N ALA A 196 6.01 -15.66 -4.66
CA ALA A 196 4.98 -14.77 -5.22
C ALA A 196 4.79 -15.00 -6.72
N VAL A 197 3.53 -15.03 -7.13
CA VAL A 197 3.17 -15.07 -8.55
C VAL A 197 3.21 -13.64 -9.13
N LEU A 198 3.96 -13.47 -10.21
CA LEU A 198 3.99 -12.22 -10.96
C LEU A 198 2.71 -12.06 -11.77
N VAL A 199 2.04 -10.92 -11.61
CA VAL A 199 0.91 -10.51 -12.44
C VAL A 199 1.24 -9.16 -13.08
N ASP A 200 1.53 -9.18 -14.38
CA ASP A 200 1.74 -7.96 -15.18
C ASP A 200 0.42 -7.49 -15.77
N SER A 201 -0.08 -6.39 -15.25
CA SER A 201 -1.35 -5.79 -15.64
C SER A 201 -1.24 -4.74 -16.75
N SER A 202 -0.10 -4.66 -17.46
CA SER A 202 0.15 -3.63 -18.49
C SER A 202 -0.91 -3.60 -19.57
N PHE A 203 -1.42 -4.78 -19.94
CA PHE A 203 -2.43 -4.96 -21.02
C PHE A 203 -3.73 -5.58 -20.51
N MET A 204 -3.96 -5.57 -19.19
CA MET A 204 -5.14 -6.16 -18.57
C MET A 204 -6.08 -5.07 -18.05
N ASN A 205 -7.38 -5.29 -18.17
CA ASN A 205 -8.38 -4.52 -17.46
C ASN A 205 -8.52 -5.01 -16.00
N ILE A 206 -9.30 -4.29 -15.21
CA ILE A 206 -9.48 -4.59 -13.76
C ILE A 206 -10.07 -5.99 -13.57
N ASP A 207 -11.09 -6.36 -14.35
CA ASP A 207 -11.79 -7.65 -14.20
C ASP A 207 -10.87 -8.83 -14.55
N GLU A 208 -10.04 -8.69 -15.57
CA GLU A 208 -9.03 -9.69 -15.96
C GLU A 208 -7.98 -9.90 -14.86
N VAL A 209 -7.48 -8.81 -14.23
CA VAL A 209 -6.52 -8.91 -13.13
C VAL A 209 -7.16 -9.59 -11.91
N VAL A 210 -8.39 -9.21 -11.56
CA VAL A 210 -9.13 -9.82 -10.46
C VAL A 210 -9.33 -11.31 -10.71
N ALA A 211 -9.79 -11.69 -11.93
CA ALA A 211 -10.00 -13.08 -12.28
C ALA A 211 -8.70 -13.91 -12.21
N ALA A 212 -7.56 -13.34 -12.67
CA ALA A 212 -6.27 -13.99 -12.58
C ALA A 212 -5.86 -14.25 -11.11
N ILE A 213 -6.03 -13.26 -10.23
CA ILE A 213 -5.69 -13.42 -8.79
C ILE A 213 -6.63 -14.42 -8.11
N LEU A 214 -7.92 -14.41 -8.41
CA LEU A 214 -8.86 -15.41 -7.89
C LEU A 214 -8.54 -16.83 -8.39
N GLY A 215 -8.08 -16.97 -9.63
CA GLY A 215 -7.58 -18.24 -10.14
C GLY A 215 -6.37 -18.74 -9.34
N ILE A 216 -5.37 -17.87 -9.12
CA ILE A 216 -4.18 -18.19 -8.31
C ILE A 216 -4.58 -18.58 -6.87
N TYR A 217 -5.55 -17.88 -6.28
CA TYR A 217 -6.07 -18.21 -4.95
C TYR A 217 -6.64 -19.61 -4.91
N LYS A 218 -7.51 -19.99 -5.86
CA LYS A 218 -8.10 -21.32 -5.96
C LYS A 218 -7.04 -22.40 -6.07
N ASP A 219 -6.06 -22.22 -6.94
CA ASP A 219 -4.99 -23.20 -7.18
C ASP A 219 -4.10 -23.42 -5.95
N LYS A 220 -3.98 -22.43 -5.04
CA LYS A 220 -3.09 -22.53 -3.87
C LYS A 220 -3.79 -22.92 -2.57
N VAL A 221 -5.09 -22.70 -2.46
CA VAL A 221 -5.83 -22.79 -1.19
C VAL A 221 -6.94 -23.84 -1.25
N GLU A 222 -7.54 -24.09 -2.41
CA GLU A 222 -8.56 -25.10 -2.64
C GLU A 222 -7.95 -26.36 -3.27
#